data_d3442c0965d5b290ddd47f622d9d0ce1
#
_entry.id   d3442c0965d5b290ddd47f622d9d0ce1
#
_cell.length_a   1.000
_cell.length_b   1.000
_cell.length_c   1.000
_cell.angle_alpha   90.00
_cell.angle_beta   90.00
_cell.angle_gamma   90.00
#
_symmetry.space_group_name_H-M   'P 1'
#
loop_
_entity.id
_entity.type
_entity.pdbx_description
1 polymer ?
#
loop_
_entity_poly.entity_id
_entity_poly.type
_entity_poly.pdbx_seq_one_letter_code
_entity_poly.pdbx_strand_id
1 'polypeptide(L)'
;TAMTRMVDENRMSMGILKALGYRSSAISGKYLAYALLATVSGGIIGIAIGERFLPLLIIKSYGTLFTGVPYCMTPINYEQAFLALLAATASTVAATLFSALSQLLENPASLMRPLPPSSGRRVLLERAGFIWKRLNFTGKATVRNLARYKKRLIMTVVGIGGCMGLLLVGFGLNDSINEIAKKQYIKIFTYDASMTL
;
A
#
# COMPACT_ATOMS: atom_id res chain seq x y z
N THR A 1 -5.47 -0.51 5.10
CA THR A 1 -5.49 -1.98 5.40
C THR A 1 -5.06 -2.26 6.83
N ALA A 2 -3.87 -1.85 7.27
CA ALA A 2 -3.36 -2.11 8.63
C ALA A 2 -4.26 -1.53 9.72
N MET A 3 -4.67 -0.26 9.59
CA MET A 3 -5.55 0.41 10.56
C MET A 3 -6.94 -0.23 10.64
N THR A 4 -7.53 -0.59 9.50
CA THR A 4 -8.82 -1.28 9.49
C THR A 4 -8.74 -2.62 10.20
N ARG A 5 -7.67 -3.37 9.98
CA ARG A 5 -7.43 -4.65 10.63
C ARG A 5 -7.24 -4.49 12.15
N MET A 6 -6.45 -3.50 12.57
CA MET A 6 -6.23 -3.19 13.99
C MET A 6 -7.54 -2.84 14.70
N VAL A 7 -8.42 -2.06 14.06
CA VAL A 7 -9.75 -1.73 14.58
C VAL A 7 -10.62 -2.99 14.70
N ASP A 8 -10.63 -3.85 13.67
CA ASP A 8 -11.39 -5.09 13.67
C ASP A 8 -10.91 -6.08 14.77
N GLU A 9 -9.61 -6.18 14.98
CA GLU A 9 -9.02 -7.03 16.03
C GLU A 9 -9.33 -6.54 17.45
N ASN A 10 -9.48 -5.23 17.64
CA ASN A 10 -9.80 -4.61 18.92
C ASN A 10 -11.31 -4.38 19.15
N ARG A 11 -12.18 -4.97 18.32
CA ARG A 11 -13.63 -4.78 18.39
C ARG A 11 -14.21 -5.09 19.78
N MET A 12 -13.76 -6.18 20.41
CA MET A 12 -14.22 -6.58 21.74
C MET A 12 -13.85 -5.53 22.79
N SER A 13 -12.62 -5.02 22.75
CA SER A 13 -12.17 -3.96 23.67
C SER A 13 -12.97 -2.67 23.51
N MET A 14 -13.32 -2.30 22.25
CA MET A 14 -14.21 -1.17 21.97
C MET A 14 -15.61 -1.39 22.55
N GLY A 15 -16.14 -2.61 22.46
CA GLY A 15 -17.44 -2.99 23.03
C GLY A 15 -17.47 -2.84 24.54
N ILE A 16 -16.39 -3.32 25.22
CA ILE A 16 -16.23 -3.21 26.68
C ILE A 16 -16.20 -1.74 27.12
N LEU A 17 -15.35 -0.91 26.48
CA LEU A 17 -15.25 0.51 26.80
C LEU A 17 -16.58 1.23 26.58
N LYS A 18 -17.30 0.90 25.52
CA LYS A 18 -18.62 1.48 25.23
C LYS A 18 -19.67 1.04 26.26
N ALA A 19 -19.60 -0.23 26.73
CA ALA A 19 -20.48 -0.75 27.80
C ALA A 19 -20.20 -0.08 29.15
N LEU A 20 -18.96 0.32 29.42
CA LEU A 20 -18.55 1.08 30.60
C LEU A 20 -18.93 2.57 30.53
N GLY A 21 -19.59 3.01 29.44
CA GLY A 21 -20.08 4.40 29.30
C GLY A 21 -19.07 5.37 28.67
N TYR A 22 -17.93 4.89 28.15
CA TYR A 22 -17.00 5.77 27.45
C TYR A 22 -17.63 6.31 26.17
N ARG A 23 -17.42 7.60 25.91
CA ARG A 23 -17.90 8.27 24.70
C ARG A 23 -17.20 7.71 23.46
N SER A 24 -17.95 7.49 22.39
CA SER A 24 -17.40 6.97 21.13
C SER A 24 -16.22 7.79 20.57
N SER A 25 -16.21 9.11 20.78
CA SER A 25 -15.10 9.99 20.43
C SER A 25 -13.82 9.72 21.22
N ALA A 26 -13.92 9.35 22.49
CA ALA A 26 -12.78 9.01 23.33
C ALA A 26 -12.18 7.64 22.91
N ILE A 27 -13.05 6.69 22.56
CA ILE A 27 -12.63 5.37 22.09
C ILE A 27 -11.93 5.48 20.72
N SER A 28 -12.52 6.20 19.77
CA SER A 28 -11.93 6.41 18.43
C SER A 28 -10.65 7.25 18.50
N GLY A 29 -10.56 8.20 19.44
CA GLY A 29 -9.39 9.04 19.65
C GLY A 29 -8.11 8.26 19.91
N LYS A 30 -8.18 7.15 20.65
CA LYS A 30 -7.03 6.26 20.87
C LYS A 30 -6.46 5.69 19.56
N TYR A 31 -7.32 5.21 18.67
CA TYR A 31 -6.92 4.64 17.39
C TYR A 31 -6.44 5.71 16.42
N LEU A 32 -7.07 6.89 16.49
CA LEU A 32 -6.67 8.05 15.72
C LEU A 32 -5.28 8.55 16.12
N ALA A 33 -5.00 8.66 17.42
CA ALA A 33 -3.69 9.06 17.91
C ALA A 33 -2.59 8.08 17.45
N TYR A 34 -2.87 6.77 17.52
CA TYR A 34 -1.94 5.77 17.02
C TYR A 34 -1.70 5.92 15.51
N ALA A 35 -2.77 6.11 14.72
CA ALA A 35 -2.66 6.31 13.27
C ALA A 35 -1.86 7.56 12.92
N LEU A 36 -2.10 8.68 13.63
CA LEU A 36 -1.37 9.93 13.44
C LEU A 36 0.12 9.77 13.78
N LEU A 37 0.44 9.21 14.94
CA LEU A 37 1.83 9.00 15.34
C LEU A 37 2.57 8.11 14.35
N ALA A 38 1.96 6.99 13.92
CA ALA A 38 2.57 6.09 12.96
C ALA A 38 2.77 6.76 11.57
N THR A 39 1.79 7.52 11.09
CA THR A 39 1.87 8.16 9.77
C THR A 39 2.85 9.33 9.77
N VAL A 40 2.83 10.16 10.80
CA VAL A 40 3.72 11.32 10.89
C VAL A 40 5.17 10.87 11.07
N SER A 41 5.44 9.96 12.01
CA SER A 41 6.80 9.46 12.21
C SER A 41 7.34 8.71 10.99
N GLY A 42 6.53 7.81 10.41
CA GLY A 42 6.89 7.11 9.19
C GLY A 42 7.07 8.04 7.99
N GLY A 43 6.24 9.07 7.88
CA GLY A 43 6.33 10.08 6.83
C GLY A 43 7.59 10.94 6.93
N ILE A 44 7.95 11.41 8.12
CA ILE A 44 9.19 12.17 8.33
C ILE A 44 10.42 11.33 7.95
N ILE A 45 10.47 10.08 8.43
CA ILE A 45 11.59 9.17 8.11
C ILE A 45 11.60 8.88 6.60
N GLY A 46 10.43 8.61 6.00
CA GLY A 46 10.29 8.34 4.58
C GLY A 46 10.73 9.51 3.70
N ILE A 47 10.38 10.74 4.05
CA ILE A 47 10.81 11.96 3.36
C ILE A 47 12.33 12.12 3.49
N ALA A 48 12.87 12.02 4.70
CA ALA A 48 14.30 12.19 4.95
C ALA A 48 15.17 11.20 4.15
N ILE A 49 14.75 9.95 4.07
CA ILE A 49 15.46 8.92 3.29
C ILE A 49 15.16 9.08 1.79
N GLY A 50 13.90 9.27 1.42
CA GLY A 50 13.46 9.30 0.03
C GLY A 50 14.06 10.47 -0.75
N GLU A 51 14.04 11.68 -0.18
CA GLU A 51 14.60 12.87 -0.84
C GLU A 51 16.13 12.85 -0.95
N ARG A 52 16.79 12.01 -0.16
CA ARG A 52 18.24 11.81 -0.30
C ARG A 52 18.59 10.70 -1.28
N PHE A 53 17.89 9.59 -1.20
CA PHE A 53 18.25 8.38 -1.92
C PHE A 53 17.74 8.37 -3.37
N LEU A 54 16.49 8.78 -3.61
CA LEU A 54 15.89 8.75 -4.95
C LEU A 54 16.59 9.67 -5.97
N PRO A 55 16.88 10.95 -5.67
CA PRO A 55 17.59 11.81 -6.60
C PRO A 55 18.99 11.31 -6.94
N LEU A 56 19.72 10.79 -5.95
CA LEU A 56 21.05 10.21 -6.17
C LEU A 56 20.99 9.03 -7.14
N LEU A 57 19.98 8.16 -6.98
CA LEU A 57 19.79 6.99 -7.83
C LEU A 57 19.45 7.41 -9.27
N ILE A 58 18.60 8.41 -9.43
CA ILE A 58 18.21 8.98 -10.72
C ILE A 58 19.41 9.63 -11.41
N ILE A 59 20.14 10.51 -10.72
CA ILE A 59 21.34 11.20 -11.26
C ILE A 59 22.39 10.17 -11.70
N LYS A 60 22.61 9.14 -10.89
CA LYS A 60 23.55 8.06 -11.25
C LYS A 60 23.11 7.30 -12.50
N SER A 61 21.81 7.03 -12.66
CA SER A 61 21.26 6.37 -13.84
C SER A 61 21.39 7.23 -15.10
N TYR A 62 21.11 8.53 -15.01
CA TYR A 62 21.29 9.46 -16.12
C TYR A 62 22.76 9.77 -16.44
N GLY A 63 23.66 9.70 -15.45
CA GLY A 63 25.09 9.86 -15.66
C GLY A 63 25.72 8.81 -16.57
N THR A 64 25.06 7.68 -16.81
CA THR A 64 25.49 6.68 -17.82
C THR A 64 25.17 7.13 -19.24
N LEU A 65 24.20 8.03 -19.44
CA LEU A 65 23.75 8.53 -20.74
C LEU A 65 24.49 9.81 -21.16
N PHE A 66 24.86 10.64 -20.22
CA PHE A 66 25.44 11.94 -20.45
C PHE A 66 26.81 12.05 -19.76
N THR A 67 27.87 12.07 -20.57
CA THR A 67 29.23 12.40 -20.10
C THR A 67 29.31 13.88 -19.75
N GLY A 68 29.53 14.20 -18.48
CA GLY A 68 29.70 15.58 -18.05
C GLY A 68 28.51 16.23 -17.36
N VAL A 69 27.61 15.44 -16.76
CA VAL A 69 26.54 15.97 -15.89
C VAL A 69 27.21 16.71 -14.71
N PRO A 70 27.05 18.04 -14.60
CA PRO A 70 27.62 18.78 -13.47
C PRO A 70 26.97 18.28 -12.18
N TYR A 71 27.69 18.43 -11.07
CA TYR A 71 27.19 18.08 -9.75
C TYR A 71 25.86 18.80 -9.48
N CYS A 72 24.76 18.08 -9.65
CA CYS A 72 23.42 18.62 -9.40
C CYS A 72 23.14 18.60 -7.90
N MET A 73 23.09 19.79 -7.30
CA MET A 73 22.51 19.93 -5.96
C MET A 73 21.01 19.61 -6.06
N THR A 74 20.57 18.65 -5.28
CA THR A 74 19.14 18.31 -5.13
C THR A 74 18.60 19.02 -3.89
N PRO A 75 18.03 20.22 -4.03
CA PRO A 75 17.41 20.91 -2.90
C PRO A 75 16.17 20.13 -2.47
N ILE A 76 15.99 19.99 -1.16
CA ILE A 76 14.78 19.40 -0.59
C ILE A 76 13.60 20.34 -0.86
N ASN A 77 12.58 19.84 -1.54
CA ASN A 77 11.36 20.61 -1.79
C ASN A 77 10.38 20.43 -0.63
N TYR A 78 10.52 21.26 0.40
CA TYR A 78 9.71 21.20 1.62
C TYR A 78 8.21 21.35 1.37
N GLU A 79 7.81 22.09 0.34
CA GLU A 79 6.42 22.30 -0.01
C GLU A 79 5.76 20.99 -0.50
N GLN A 80 6.42 20.30 -1.41
CA GLN A 80 5.92 19.01 -1.93
C GLN A 80 5.98 17.92 -0.86
N ALA A 81 7.03 17.90 -0.04
CA ALA A 81 7.17 16.98 1.08
C ALA A 81 6.04 17.17 2.10
N PHE A 82 5.71 18.41 2.44
CA PHE A 82 4.61 18.75 3.33
C PHE A 82 3.26 18.33 2.75
N LEU A 83 3.01 18.62 1.46
CA LEU A 83 1.78 18.22 0.77
C LEU A 83 1.60 16.70 0.75
N ALA A 84 2.67 15.96 0.48
CA ALA A 84 2.66 14.50 0.49
C ALA A 84 2.36 13.93 1.89
N LEU A 85 2.99 14.50 2.93
CA LEU A 85 2.74 14.12 4.32
C LEU A 85 1.30 14.41 4.73
N LEU A 86 0.77 15.57 4.33
CA LEU A 86 -0.60 15.97 4.61
C LEU A 86 -1.60 15.04 3.93
N ALA A 87 -1.39 14.72 2.65
CA ALA A 87 -2.23 13.79 1.91
C ALA A 87 -2.22 12.37 2.51
N ALA A 88 -1.03 11.87 2.88
CA ALA A 88 -0.87 10.58 3.56
C ALA A 88 -1.58 10.57 4.91
N THR A 89 -1.43 11.63 5.70
CA THR A 89 -2.07 11.77 7.01
C THR A 89 -3.60 11.85 6.88
N ALA A 90 -4.10 12.68 5.96
CA ALA A 90 -5.53 12.82 5.71
C ALA A 90 -6.17 11.49 5.29
N SER A 91 -5.55 10.75 4.38
CA SER A 91 -6.05 9.45 3.93
C SER A 91 -6.07 8.40 5.05
N THR A 92 -5.03 8.36 5.88
CA THR A 92 -4.94 7.43 7.00
C THR A 92 -5.95 7.76 8.10
N VAL A 93 -6.10 9.05 8.42
CA VAL A 93 -7.11 9.55 9.37
C VAL A 93 -8.52 9.21 8.90
N ALA A 94 -8.83 9.51 7.63
CA ALA A 94 -10.14 9.21 7.06
C ALA A 94 -10.46 7.71 7.11
N ALA A 95 -9.51 6.86 6.72
CA ALA A 95 -9.67 5.40 6.77
C ALA A 95 -9.87 4.88 8.20
N THR A 96 -9.11 5.43 9.16
CA THR A 96 -9.21 5.03 10.58
C THR A 96 -10.53 5.47 11.20
N LEU A 97 -10.94 6.72 10.96
CA LEU A 97 -12.23 7.24 11.42
C LEU A 97 -13.40 6.43 10.85
N PHE A 98 -13.40 6.21 9.54
CA PHE A 98 -14.45 5.43 8.90
C PHE A 98 -14.53 4.01 9.49
N SER A 99 -13.40 3.36 9.71
CA SER A 99 -13.36 2.01 10.29
C SER A 99 -13.82 2.02 11.76
N ALA A 100 -13.34 2.96 12.58
CA ALA A 100 -13.71 3.06 13.99
C ALA A 100 -15.18 3.43 14.18
N LEU A 101 -15.68 4.41 13.44
CA LEU A 101 -17.07 4.84 13.52
C LEU A 101 -18.02 3.74 13.08
N SER A 102 -17.71 3.00 12.02
CA SER A 102 -18.53 1.88 11.56
C SER A 102 -18.71 0.79 12.63
N GLN A 103 -17.67 0.54 13.43
CA GLN A 103 -17.75 -0.40 14.54
C GLN A 103 -18.52 0.20 15.75
N LEU A 104 -18.26 1.47 16.06
CA LEU A 104 -18.88 2.12 17.22
C LEU A 104 -20.37 2.45 17.01
N LEU A 105 -20.90 2.39 15.79
CA LEU A 105 -22.34 2.47 15.54
C LEU A 105 -23.08 1.21 15.98
N GLU A 106 -22.40 0.07 16.11
CA GLU A 106 -23.01 -1.17 16.59
C GLU A 106 -23.30 -1.12 18.11
N ASN A 107 -24.26 -1.93 18.55
CA ASN A 107 -24.57 -2.06 19.97
C ASN A 107 -23.42 -2.71 20.74
N PRO A 108 -23.12 -2.28 21.98
CA PRO A 108 -22.04 -2.87 22.81
C PRO A 108 -22.13 -4.38 22.93
N ALA A 109 -23.31 -4.93 23.11
CA ALA A 109 -23.56 -6.37 23.21
C ALA A 109 -23.19 -7.13 21.94
N SER A 110 -23.35 -6.54 20.75
CA SER A 110 -22.95 -7.14 19.46
C SER A 110 -21.44 -7.05 19.23
N LEU A 111 -20.79 -6.01 19.74
CA LEU A 111 -19.34 -5.83 19.65
C LEU A 111 -18.59 -6.84 20.52
N MET A 112 -19.17 -7.21 21.67
CA MET A 112 -18.58 -8.19 22.61
C MET A 112 -18.74 -9.64 22.13
N ARG A 113 -19.66 -9.91 21.22
CA ARG A 113 -19.83 -11.25 20.65
C ARG A 113 -18.82 -11.49 19.50
N PRO A 114 -18.22 -12.70 19.44
CA PRO A 114 -17.46 -13.08 18.26
C PRO A 114 -18.33 -12.92 17.01
N LEU A 115 -17.75 -12.40 15.93
CA LEU A 115 -18.47 -12.27 14.66
C LEU A 115 -18.99 -13.66 14.25
N PRO A 116 -20.31 -13.81 14.04
CA PRO A 116 -20.83 -15.07 13.53
C PRO A 116 -20.16 -15.36 12.17
N PRO A 117 -19.79 -16.61 11.89
CA PRO A 117 -19.21 -16.97 10.63
C PRO A 117 -20.15 -16.52 9.51
N SER A 118 -19.65 -15.72 8.58
CA SER A 118 -20.45 -15.21 7.47
C SER A 118 -21.11 -16.38 6.73
N SER A 119 -22.42 -16.29 6.49
CA SER A 119 -23.20 -17.33 5.82
C SER A 119 -22.54 -17.71 4.50
N GLY A 120 -22.33 -19.01 4.30
CA GLY A 120 -21.67 -19.56 3.12
C GLY A 120 -22.51 -19.34 1.87
N ARG A 121 -22.27 -18.24 1.16
CA ARG A 121 -22.79 -18.04 -0.20
C ARG A 121 -22.01 -18.93 -1.16
N ARG A 122 -22.70 -19.53 -2.15
CA ARG A 122 -22.05 -20.29 -3.22
C ARG A 122 -20.94 -19.48 -3.88
N VAL A 123 -19.77 -20.09 -4.00
CA VAL A 123 -18.59 -19.44 -4.58
C VAL A 123 -18.69 -19.47 -6.10
N LEU A 124 -18.28 -18.40 -6.77
CA LEU A 124 -18.27 -18.35 -8.25
C LEU A 124 -17.51 -19.52 -8.89
N LEU A 125 -16.46 -20.02 -8.22
CA LEU A 125 -15.70 -21.18 -8.67
C LEU A 125 -16.51 -22.51 -8.61
N GLU A 126 -17.55 -22.58 -7.79
CA GLU A 126 -18.47 -23.73 -7.76
C GLU A 126 -19.31 -23.83 -9.04
N ARG A 127 -19.49 -22.70 -9.77
CA ARG A 127 -20.13 -22.67 -11.09
C ARG A 127 -19.25 -23.29 -12.19
N ALA A 128 -17.92 -23.23 -12.03
CA ALA A 128 -16.98 -23.85 -12.94
C ALA A 128 -16.77 -25.33 -12.56
N GLY A 129 -17.75 -26.18 -12.87
CA GLY A 129 -17.79 -27.58 -12.46
C GLY A 129 -16.56 -28.40 -12.83
N PHE A 130 -15.86 -28.03 -13.90
CA PHE A 130 -14.65 -28.72 -14.35
C PHE A 130 -13.46 -28.52 -13.38
N ILE A 131 -13.24 -27.30 -12.92
CA ILE A 131 -12.16 -26.97 -11.95
C ILE A 131 -12.55 -27.49 -10.57
N TRP A 132 -13.84 -27.37 -10.19
CA TRP A 132 -14.33 -27.78 -8.88
C TRP A 132 -14.23 -29.30 -8.64
N LYS A 133 -14.44 -30.11 -9.67
CA LYS A 133 -14.30 -31.56 -9.57
C LYS A 133 -12.87 -32.05 -9.37
N ARG A 134 -11.88 -31.30 -9.87
CA ARG A 134 -10.43 -31.62 -9.73
C ARG A 134 -9.82 -31.21 -8.40
N LEU A 135 -10.49 -30.35 -7.64
CA LEU A 135 -9.99 -29.88 -6.35
C LEU A 135 -10.23 -30.92 -5.25
N ASN A 136 -9.18 -31.21 -4.48
CA ASN A 136 -9.25 -32.01 -3.26
C ASN A 136 -10.08 -31.29 -2.19
N PHE A 137 -10.50 -32.00 -1.16
CA PHE A 137 -11.30 -31.45 -0.05
C PHE A 137 -10.66 -30.21 0.56
N THR A 138 -9.35 -30.24 0.82
CA THR A 138 -8.59 -29.08 1.37
C THR A 138 -8.65 -27.88 0.43
N GLY A 139 -8.49 -28.08 -0.89
CA GLY A 139 -8.61 -27.02 -1.88
C GLY A 139 -10.00 -26.40 -1.92
N LYS A 140 -11.05 -27.20 -1.85
CA LYS A 140 -12.44 -26.72 -1.77
C LYS A 140 -12.69 -25.93 -0.50
N ALA A 141 -12.16 -26.37 0.65
CA ALA A 141 -12.28 -25.66 1.91
C ALA A 141 -11.53 -24.33 1.88
N THR A 142 -10.33 -24.30 1.30
CA THR A 142 -9.53 -23.07 1.14
C THR A 142 -10.25 -22.05 0.26
N VAL A 143 -10.76 -22.45 -0.90
CA VAL A 143 -11.50 -21.57 -1.82
C VAL A 143 -12.76 -21.00 -1.14
N ARG A 144 -13.51 -21.83 -0.41
CA ARG A 144 -14.67 -21.38 0.36
C ARG A 144 -14.28 -20.40 1.46
N ASN A 145 -13.16 -20.64 2.13
CA ASN A 145 -12.66 -19.75 3.18
C ASN A 145 -12.19 -18.40 2.60
N LEU A 146 -11.45 -18.40 1.49
CA LEU A 146 -11.05 -17.20 0.76
C LEU A 146 -12.28 -16.39 0.29
N ALA A 147 -13.27 -17.07 -0.27
CA ALA A 147 -14.49 -16.42 -0.73
C ALA A 147 -15.36 -15.88 0.42
N ARG A 148 -15.26 -16.45 1.61
CA ARG A 148 -15.91 -15.96 2.84
C ARG A 148 -15.32 -14.63 3.27
N TYR A 149 -14.00 -14.46 3.19
CA TYR A 149 -13.28 -13.26 3.62
C TYR A 149 -12.79 -12.40 2.45
N LYS A 150 -13.65 -12.18 1.44
CA LYS A 150 -13.31 -11.43 0.21
C LYS A 150 -12.65 -10.09 0.45
N LYS A 151 -13.14 -9.32 1.42
CA LYS A 151 -12.60 -8.00 1.76
C LYS A 151 -11.12 -8.11 2.18
N ARG A 152 -10.80 -9.11 3.01
CA ARG A 152 -9.43 -9.37 3.47
C ARG A 152 -8.54 -9.86 2.32
N LEU A 153 -9.07 -10.75 1.47
CA LEU A 153 -8.35 -11.24 0.28
C LEU A 153 -8.00 -10.08 -0.66
N ILE A 154 -8.99 -9.26 -1.04
CA ILE A 154 -8.77 -8.12 -1.93
C ILE A 154 -7.74 -7.14 -1.36
N MET A 155 -7.86 -6.79 -0.07
CA MET A 155 -6.89 -5.93 0.59
C MET A 155 -5.46 -6.48 0.54
N THR A 156 -5.29 -7.79 0.76
CA THR A 156 -3.98 -8.43 0.72
C THR A 156 -3.42 -8.46 -0.70
N VAL A 157 -4.24 -8.86 -1.68
CA VAL A 157 -3.84 -8.93 -3.10
C VAL A 157 -3.47 -7.54 -3.64
N VAL A 158 -4.29 -6.52 -3.37
CA VAL A 158 -4.00 -5.14 -3.81
C VAL A 158 -2.76 -4.58 -3.11
N GLY A 159 -2.58 -4.87 -1.82
CA GLY A 159 -1.39 -4.43 -1.08
C GLY A 159 -0.11 -5.04 -1.62
N ILE A 160 -0.06 -6.36 -1.73
CA ILE A 160 1.13 -7.07 -2.24
C ILE A 160 1.35 -6.75 -3.73
N GLY A 161 0.29 -6.77 -4.54
CA GLY A 161 0.35 -6.46 -5.96
C GLY A 161 0.80 -5.02 -6.23
N GLY A 162 0.36 -4.06 -5.42
CA GLY A 162 0.80 -2.67 -5.51
C GLY A 162 2.29 -2.51 -5.20
N CYS A 163 2.77 -3.11 -4.11
CA CYS A 163 4.20 -3.10 -3.79
C CYS A 163 5.04 -3.76 -4.89
N MET A 164 4.60 -4.91 -5.39
CA MET A 164 5.29 -5.62 -6.47
C MET A 164 5.28 -4.80 -7.77
N GLY A 165 4.16 -4.14 -8.08
CA GLY A 165 4.05 -3.25 -9.24
C GLY A 165 5.03 -2.08 -9.16
N LEU A 166 5.16 -1.43 -8.00
CA LEU A 166 6.14 -0.36 -7.81
C LEU A 166 7.58 -0.84 -7.99
N LEU A 167 7.92 -2.03 -7.46
CA LEU A 167 9.25 -2.62 -7.65
C LEU A 167 9.52 -2.92 -9.13
N LEU A 168 8.56 -3.51 -9.85
CA LEU A 168 8.70 -3.79 -11.28
C LEU A 168 8.87 -2.52 -12.11
N VAL A 169 8.12 -1.47 -11.80
CA VAL A 169 8.28 -0.16 -12.46
C VAL A 169 9.67 0.41 -12.16
N GLY A 170 10.14 0.38 -10.91
CA GLY A 170 11.46 0.89 -10.53
C GLY A 170 12.60 0.15 -11.25
N PHE A 171 12.60 -1.16 -11.23
CA PHE A 171 13.61 -1.97 -11.93
C PHE A 171 13.47 -1.89 -13.44
N GLY A 172 12.24 -1.89 -13.98
CA GLY A 172 11.98 -1.76 -15.42
C GLY A 172 12.46 -0.43 -16.00
N LEU A 173 12.26 0.68 -15.28
CA LEU A 173 12.80 1.98 -15.68
C LEU A 173 14.33 1.98 -15.68
N ASN A 174 14.95 1.45 -14.63
CA ASN A 174 16.40 1.36 -14.55
C ASN A 174 17.00 0.53 -15.69
N ASP A 175 16.39 -0.61 -15.99
CA ASP A 175 16.83 -1.51 -17.09
C ASP A 175 16.61 -0.86 -18.46
N SER A 176 15.46 -0.22 -18.67
CA SER A 176 15.17 0.52 -19.91
C SER A 176 16.16 1.66 -20.14
N ILE A 177 16.50 2.45 -19.15
CA ILE A 177 17.46 3.54 -19.25
C ILE A 177 18.85 3.01 -19.61
N ASN A 178 19.30 1.94 -18.97
CA ASN A 178 20.60 1.33 -19.25
C ASN A 178 20.66 0.72 -20.67
N GLU A 179 19.55 0.17 -21.16
CA GLU A 179 19.51 -0.45 -22.49
C GLU A 179 19.43 0.57 -23.62
N ILE A 180 18.83 1.76 -23.38
CA ILE A 180 18.79 2.86 -24.35
C ILE A 180 20.22 3.25 -24.75
N ALA A 181 21.11 3.46 -23.79
CA ALA A 181 22.49 3.84 -24.07
C ALA A 181 23.20 2.78 -24.96
N LYS A 182 23.07 1.50 -24.63
CA LYS A 182 23.65 0.41 -25.41
C LYS A 182 23.09 0.32 -26.83
N LYS A 183 21.79 0.44 -27.00
CA LYS A 183 21.15 0.40 -28.34
C LYS A 183 21.51 1.60 -29.17
N GLN A 184 21.56 2.79 -28.58
CA GLN A 184 21.85 4.02 -29.29
C GLN A 184 23.28 4.06 -29.83
N TYR A 185 24.28 3.73 -29.02
CA TYR A 185 25.69 3.79 -29.41
C TYR A 185 26.22 2.55 -30.13
N ILE A 186 25.53 1.41 -30.05
CA ILE A 186 25.99 0.17 -30.72
C ILE A 186 25.19 -0.10 -32.00
N LYS A 187 23.87 0.21 -32.02
CA LYS A 187 22.99 -0.15 -33.15
C LYS A 187 22.54 1.02 -34.01
N ILE A 188 22.38 2.22 -33.45
CA ILE A 188 21.79 3.37 -34.14
C ILE A 188 22.90 4.28 -34.66
N PHE A 189 23.86 4.65 -33.83
CA PHE A 189 25.02 5.44 -34.28
C PHE A 189 26.12 4.53 -34.77
N THR A 190 26.18 4.34 -36.09
CA THR A 190 27.20 3.53 -36.78
C THR A 190 28.31 4.37 -37.37
N TYR A 191 28.38 5.69 -37.10
CA TYR A 191 29.37 6.61 -37.58
C TYR A 191 30.34 7.02 -36.47
N ASP A 192 31.64 7.07 -36.80
CA ASP A 192 32.70 7.40 -35.86
C ASP A 192 32.88 8.93 -35.67
N ALA A 193 32.43 9.75 -36.61
CA ALA A 193 32.46 11.22 -36.54
C ALA A 193 31.36 11.86 -37.36
N SER A 194 30.76 12.95 -36.86
CA SER A 194 29.85 13.80 -37.60
C SER A 194 30.35 15.26 -37.59
N MET A 195 30.49 15.88 -38.76
CA MET A 195 30.77 17.32 -38.90
C MET A 195 29.49 18.01 -39.35
N THR A 196 29.07 19.02 -38.63
CA THR A 196 28.10 20.01 -39.06
C THR A 196 28.84 21.19 -39.66
N LEU A 197 28.66 21.41 -40.98
CA LEU A 197 29.12 22.60 -41.68
C LEU A 197 28.18 23.77 -41.44
#